data_ffc81edf83a893cabcc5c5c59475574b
#
_entry.id   ffc81edf83a893cabcc5c5c59475574b
#
_cell.length_a   1.000
_cell.length_b   1.000
_cell.length_c   1.000
_cell.angle_alpha   90.00
_cell.angle_beta   90.00
_cell.angle_gamma   90.00
#
_symmetry.space_group_name_H-M   'P 1'
#
loop_
_entity.id
_entity.type
_entity.pdbx_description
1 polymer ?
#
loop_
_entity_poly.entity_id
_entity_poly.type
_entity_poly.pdbx_seq_one_letter_code
_entity_poly.pdbx_strand_id
1 'polypeptide(L)' 'MEKEMKEWSDLSYEEKTHQLFLRQKALLDQFLERGAITQAQHDKSLHDLTEKMGENA' A
#
# COMPACT_ATOMS: atom_id res chain seq x y z
N MET A 1 -0.16 -12.19 -23.04
CA MET A 1 -0.26 -11.74 -22.93
C MET A 1 -0.20 -11.18 -22.79
N GLU A 2 -0.10 -10.69 -22.57
CA GLU A 2 -0.10 -10.02 -22.46
C GLU A 2 -0.25 -9.42 -22.11
N LYS A 3 -0.10 -9.09 -22.18
CA LYS A 3 -0.34 -8.45 -21.92
C LYS A 3 -0.80 -7.44 -21.97
N GLU A 4 -1.25 -7.30 -22.35
CA GLU A 4 -1.90 -6.22 -22.62
C GLU A 4 -1.88 -5.31 -21.51
N MET A 5 -2.03 -5.76 -20.45
CA MET A 5 -1.83 -5.03 -19.27
C MET A 5 -0.40 -4.72 -19.12
N LYS A 6 -0.11 -3.60 -18.52
CA LYS A 6 1.25 -3.23 -18.23
C LYS A 6 1.85 -4.23 -17.26
N GLU A 7 2.99 -4.74 -17.61
CA GLU A 7 3.69 -5.65 -16.73
C GLU A 7 4.23 -4.89 -15.54
N TRP A 8 4.37 -5.59 -14.42
CA TRP A 8 4.95 -4.98 -13.24
C TRP A 8 6.32 -4.38 -13.56
N SER A 9 7.12 -5.06 -14.37
CA SER A 9 8.45 -4.60 -14.70
C SER A 9 8.44 -3.38 -15.61
N ASP A 10 7.29 -3.07 -16.21
CA ASP A 10 7.17 -1.91 -17.07
C ASP A 10 6.82 -0.64 -16.30
N LEU A 11 6.52 -0.78 -15.03
CA LEU A 11 6.17 0.36 -14.21
C LEU A 11 7.42 1.09 -13.75
N SER A 12 7.31 2.39 -13.63
CA SER A 12 8.40 3.18 -13.07
C SER A 12 8.55 2.86 -11.59
N TYR A 13 9.67 3.27 -11.01
CA TYR A 13 9.89 3.05 -9.59
C TYR A 13 8.77 3.68 -8.76
N GLU A 14 8.37 4.89 -9.14
CA GLU A 14 7.32 5.59 -8.42
C GLU A 14 5.99 4.87 -8.54
N GLU A 15 5.70 4.35 -9.72
CA GLU A 15 4.45 3.61 -9.91
C GLU A 15 4.45 2.33 -9.09
N LYS A 16 5.58 1.63 -9.07
CA LYS A 16 5.67 0.42 -8.26
C LYS A 16 5.48 0.71 -6.78
N THR A 17 6.12 1.77 -6.32
CA THR A 17 6.00 2.15 -4.92
C THR A 17 4.57 2.52 -4.57
N HIS A 18 3.92 3.24 -5.46
CA HIS A 18 2.53 3.64 -5.24
C HIS A 18 1.61 2.43 -5.17
N GLN A 19 1.82 1.46 -6.08
CA GLN A 19 1.01 0.26 -6.08
C GLN A 19 1.19 -0.54 -4.79
N LEU A 20 2.44 -0.64 -4.33
CA LEU A 20 2.71 -1.32 -3.08
C LEU A 20 2.05 -0.61 -1.91
N PHE A 21 2.09 0.70 -1.92
CA PHE A 21 1.47 1.48 -0.86
C PHE A 21 -0.04 1.20 -0.81
N LEU A 22 -0.69 1.23 -1.95
CA LEU A 22 -2.13 0.99 -2.01
C LEU A 22 -2.48 -0.41 -1.52
N ARG A 23 -1.68 -1.39 -1.89
CA ARG A 23 -1.92 -2.77 -1.45
C ARG A 23 -1.77 -2.90 0.05
N GLN A 24 -0.70 -2.32 0.59
CA GLN A 24 -0.47 -2.40 2.03
C GLN A 24 -1.56 -1.66 2.79
N LYS A 25 -1.98 -0.53 2.27
CA LYS A 25 -3.05 0.22 2.90
C LYS A 25 -4.34 -0.59 2.95
N ALA A 26 -4.66 -1.27 1.86
CA ALA A 26 -5.85 -2.10 1.80
C ALA A 26 -5.79 -3.22 2.82
N LEU A 27 -4.61 -3.83 2.99
CA LEU A 27 -4.45 -4.89 3.99
C LEU A 27 -4.66 -4.36 5.40
N LEU A 28 -4.12 -3.17 5.67
CA LEU A 28 -4.29 -2.56 6.98
C LEU A 28 -5.76 -2.30 7.26
N ASP A 29 -6.47 -1.82 6.26
CA ASP A 29 -7.90 -1.56 6.41
C ASP A 29 -8.66 -2.85 6.69
N GLN A 30 -8.29 -3.93 6.01
CA GLN A 30 -8.94 -5.22 6.24
C GLN A 30 -8.67 -5.74 7.65
N PHE A 31 -7.44 -5.59 8.11
CA PHE A 31 -7.09 -6.04 9.46
C PHE A 31 -7.87 -5.27 10.51
N LEU A 32 -8.02 -3.97 10.29
CA LEU A 32 -8.80 -3.15 11.21
C LEU A 32 -10.25 -3.60 11.22
N GLU A 33 -10.81 -3.85 10.05
CA GLU A 33 -12.19 -4.27 9.93
C GLU A 33 -12.45 -5.58 10.63
N ARG A 34 -11.48 -6.49 10.57
CA ARG A 34 -11.59 -7.79 11.21
C ARG A 34 -11.30 -7.73 12.70
N GLY A 35 -10.82 -6.62 13.18
CA GLY A 35 -10.45 -6.52 14.57
C GLY A 35 -9.09 -7.11 14.89
N ALA A 36 -8.28 -7.40 13.86
CA ALA A 36 -6.96 -7.96 14.07
C ALA A 36 -6.01 -6.91 14.62
N ILE A 37 -6.26 -5.65 14.34
CA ILE A 37 -5.47 -4.55 14.87
C ILE A 37 -6.42 -3.47 15.35
N THR A 38 -5.92 -2.62 16.23
CA THR A 38 -6.71 -1.51 16.73
C THR A 38 -6.60 -0.32 15.79
N GLN A 39 -7.48 0.66 16.00
CA GLN A 39 -7.43 1.88 15.22
C GLN A 39 -6.08 2.57 15.38
N ALA A 40 -5.56 2.59 16.60
CA ALA A 40 -4.27 3.22 16.86
C ALA A 40 -3.15 2.51 16.11
N GLN A 41 -3.19 1.18 16.09
CA GLN A 41 -2.20 0.40 15.36
C GLN A 41 -2.31 0.62 13.87
N HIS A 42 -3.53 0.68 13.38
CA HIS A 42 -3.78 0.95 11.96
C HIS A 42 -3.19 2.30 11.56
N ASP A 43 -3.50 3.32 12.35
CA ASP A 43 -3.05 4.67 12.03
C ASP A 43 -1.54 4.78 12.08
N LYS A 44 -0.93 4.16 13.08
CA LYS A 44 0.52 4.20 13.19
C LYS A 44 1.18 3.46 12.04
N SER A 45 0.68 2.29 11.72
CA SER A 45 1.22 1.51 10.62
C SER A 45 1.09 2.25 9.29
N LEU A 46 -0.05 2.89 9.09
CA LEU A 46 -0.28 3.65 7.87
C LEU A 46 0.67 4.84 7.79
N HIS A 47 0.88 5.51 8.91
CA HIS A 47 1.79 6.64 8.95
C HIS A 47 3.21 6.20 8.62
N ASP A 48 3.65 5.09 9.24
CA ASP A 48 4.99 4.57 8.98
C ASP A 48 5.14 4.16 7.52
N LEU A 49 4.11 3.54 6.99
CA LEU A 49 4.12 3.11 5.59
C LEU A 49 4.21 4.31 4.67
N THR A 50 3.45 5.36 4.96
CA THR A 50 3.47 6.56 4.17
C THR A 50 4.86 7.18 4.15
N GLU A 51 5.49 7.25 5.31
CA GLU A 51 6.83 7.81 5.39
C GLU A 51 7.85 6.95 4.67
N LYS A 52 7.75 5.65 4.87
CA LYS A 52 8.71 4.73 4.29
C LYS A 52 8.64 4.75 2.77
N MET A 53 7.45 4.86 2.24
CA MET A 53 7.26 4.83 0.81
C MET A 53 7.30 6.20 0.15
N GLY A 54 7.37 7.25 0.96
CA GLY A 54 7.38 8.60 0.43
C GLY A 54 6.06 9.05 -0.13
N GLU A 55 4.97 8.42 0.29
CA GLU A 55 3.64 8.78 -0.18
C GLU A 55 3.03 9.81 0.73
N ASN A 56 3.55 10.98 0.70
CA ASN A 56 3.02 12.06 1.51
C ASN A 56 1.88 12.70 0.80
N ALA A 57 0.78 12.71 1.43
CA ALA A 57 -0.38 13.31 0.82
C ALA A 57 -0.31 14.82 0.92
#